data_7345c08840452bf5f0fdff20804f0dfd
#
_entry.id   7345c08840452bf5f0fdff20804f0dfd
#
_cell.length_a   1.000
_cell.length_b   1.000
_cell.length_c   1.000
_cell.angle_alpha   90.00
_cell.angle_beta   90.00
_cell.angle_gamma   90.00
#
_symmetry.space_group_name_H-M   'P 1'
#
loop_
_entity.id
_entity.type
_entity.pdbx_description
1 polymer ?
#
loop_
_entity_poly.entity_id
_entity_poly.type
_entity_poly.pdbx_seq_one_letter_code
_entity_poly.pdbx_strand_id
1 'polypeptide(L)'
;LPASTAADQLDSRIISLNADKTVSGILVQVPLPRQIDAFAVQKAIHPFKDVDGFGPKSMGYLLMGRPRFAATIGHRADGAPTACEPLVAATPAGIMRLLEHYKLDVAGKHCVVVGRSNIVGKPLAILLLQADATVTIAHSKTKHLAAITKQADFLFVAAGQANLVKKDMVK
;
A
#
# COMPACT_ATOMS: atom_id res chain seq x y z
N LEU A 1 -12.71 8.05 17.22
CA LEU A 1 -13.57 7.09 17.93
C LEU A 1 -12.75 6.36 19.00
N PRO A 2 -13.33 6.01 20.17
CA PRO A 2 -12.67 5.21 21.20
C PRO A 2 -12.27 3.80 20.70
N ALA A 3 -11.25 3.19 21.33
CA ALA A 3 -10.82 1.83 20.98
C ALA A 3 -11.91 0.75 21.26
N SER A 4 -12.88 1.08 22.12
CA SER A 4 -14.04 0.23 22.43
C SER A 4 -15.17 0.34 21.41
N THR A 5 -15.04 1.16 20.37
CA THR A 5 -16.07 1.34 19.33
C THR A 5 -16.42 -0.01 18.70
N ALA A 6 -17.70 -0.31 18.59
CA ALA A 6 -18.19 -1.49 17.89
C ALA A 6 -18.05 -1.34 16.37
N ALA A 7 -17.93 -2.46 15.65
CA ALA A 7 -17.72 -2.47 14.20
C ALA A 7 -18.86 -1.76 13.45
N ASP A 8 -20.10 -2.00 13.81
CA ASP A 8 -21.30 -1.41 13.24
C ASP A 8 -21.36 0.13 13.38
N GLN A 9 -20.85 0.65 14.51
CA GLN A 9 -20.75 2.09 14.73
C GLN A 9 -19.69 2.73 13.79
N LEU A 10 -18.55 2.07 13.59
CA LEU A 10 -17.54 2.53 12.66
C LEU A 10 -18.06 2.47 11.23
N ASP A 11 -18.72 1.38 10.84
CA ASP A 11 -19.30 1.22 9.51
C ASP A 11 -20.36 2.29 9.23
N SER A 12 -21.29 2.55 10.18
CA SER A 12 -22.27 3.62 10.08
C SER A 12 -21.61 4.99 9.89
N ARG A 13 -20.49 5.24 10.57
CA ARG A 13 -19.74 6.50 10.43
C ARG A 13 -19.11 6.60 9.05
N ILE A 14 -18.50 5.53 8.53
CA ILE A 14 -17.91 5.50 7.18
C ILE A 14 -18.99 5.73 6.12
N ILE A 15 -20.15 5.09 6.24
CA ILE A 15 -21.30 5.27 5.33
C ILE A 15 -21.75 6.75 5.32
N SER A 16 -21.89 7.37 6.48
CA SER A 16 -22.22 8.80 6.60
C SER A 16 -21.18 9.69 5.92
N LEU A 17 -19.88 9.45 6.15
CA LEU A 17 -18.81 10.22 5.53
C LEU A 17 -18.71 9.99 4.01
N ASN A 18 -19.02 8.78 3.54
CA ASN A 18 -19.11 8.50 2.11
C ASN A 18 -20.20 9.34 1.42
N ALA A 19 -21.36 9.50 2.07
CA ALA A 19 -22.49 10.26 1.54
C ALA A 19 -22.29 11.78 1.61
N ASP A 20 -21.46 12.27 2.52
CA ASP A 20 -21.22 13.69 2.75
C ASP A 20 -20.37 14.30 1.62
N LYS A 21 -20.97 15.19 0.81
CA LYS A 21 -20.28 15.85 -0.31
C LYS A 21 -19.19 16.84 0.13
N THR A 22 -19.17 17.27 1.37
CA THR A 22 -18.15 18.17 1.92
C THR A 22 -16.88 17.43 2.35
N VAL A 23 -16.94 16.10 2.48
CA VAL A 23 -15.82 15.24 2.84
C VAL A 23 -15.09 14.79 1.57
N SER A 24 -13.87 15.26 1.37
CA SER A 24 -13.04 14.95 0.21
C SER A 24 -12.24 13.64 0.36
N GLY A 25 -11.97 13.20 1.57
CA GLY A 25 -11.19 11.99 1.83
C GLY A 25 -11.48 11.40 3.20
N ILE A 26 -11.28 10.09 3.33
CA ILE A 26 -11.47 9.33 4.57
C ILE A 26 -10.20 8.54 4.84
N LEU A 27 -9.64 8.75 6.03
CA LEU A 27 -8.52 7.97 6.56
C LEU A 27 -8.98 7.24 7.82
N VAL A 28 -8.75 5.94 7.85
CA VAL A 28 -8.99 5.13 9.05
C VAL A 28 -7.65 4.62 9.57
N GLN A 29 -7.20 5.20 10.68
CA GLN A 29 -5.88 4.90 11.25
C GLN A 29 -5.76 3.43 11.62
N VAL A 30 -4.70 2.81 11.17
CA VAL A 30 -4.33 1.44 11.54
C VAL A 30 -3.14 1.45 12.51
N PRO A 31 -2.98 0.45 13.42
CA PRO A 31 -3.78 -0.78 13.52
C PRO A 31 -5.15 -0.55 14.16
N LEU A 32 -6.15 -1.32 13.71
CA LEU A 32 -7.48 -1.31 14.28
C LEU A 32 -7.58 -2.22 15.52
N PRO A 33 -8.51 -1.95 16.45
CA PRO A 33 -8.84 -2.87 17.53
C PRO A 33 -9.24 -4.25 17.01
N ARG A 34 -8.97 -5.30 17.79
CA ARG A 34 -9.14 -6.71 17.35
C ARG A 34 -10.56 -7.09 16.92
N GLN A 35 -11.58 -6.41 17.47
CA GLN A 35 -12.99 -6.64 17.15
C GLN A 35 -13.39 -6.07 15.78
N ILE A 36 -12.54 -5.29 15.12
CA ILE A 36 -12.83 -4.64 13.84
C ILE A 36 -12.03 -5.31 12.74
N ASP A 37 -12.72 -5.79 11.71
CA ASP A 37 -12.06 -6.32 10.51
C ASP A 37 -11.54 -5.19 9.62
N ALA A 38 -10.23 -5.07 9.54
CA ALA A 38 -9.57 -4.05 8.72
C ALA A 38 -9.92 -4.16 7.23
N PHE A 39 -10.18 -5.37 6.72
CA PHE A 39 -10.57 -5.56 5.32
C PHE A 39 -11.98 -5.02 5.07
N ALA A 40 -12.93 -5.30 5.96
CA ALA A 40 -14.29 -4.77 5.87
C ALA A 40 -14.27 -3.22 5.87
N VAL A 41 -13.50 -2.61 6.78
CA VAL A 41 -13.35 -1.15 6.86
C VAL A 41 -12.79 -0.56 5.57
N GLN A 42 -11.69 -1.13 5.05
CA GLN A 42 -11.07 -0.65 3.80
C GLN A 42 -12.02 -0.79 2.61
N LYS A 43 -12.81 -1.86 2.56
CA LYS A 43 -13.83 -2.07 1.53
C LYS A 43 -15.00 -1.10 1.64
N ALA A 44 -15.35 -0.66 2.85
CA ALA A 44 -16.48 0.24 3.08
C ALA A 44 -16.20 1.69 2.66
N ILE A 45 -14.94 2.12 2.63
CA ILE A 45 -14.56 3.46 2.18
C ILE A 45 -14.85 3.61 0.68
N HIS A 46 -15.54 4.70 0.31
CA HIS A 46 -15.82 4.97 -1.10
C HIS A 46 -14.49 5.18 -1.86
N PRO A 47 -14.27 4.54 -3.01
CA PRO A 47 -12.99 4.56 -3.72
C PRO A 47 -12.44 5.95 -4.03
N PHE A 48 -13.30 6.94 -4.24
CA PHE A 48 -12.89 8.34 -4.48
C PHE A 48 -12.56 9.10 -3.18
N LYS A 49 -12.78 8.49 -2.03
CA LYS A 49 -12.44 9.03 -0.71
C LYS A 49 -11.37 8.19 0.01
N ASP A 50 -10.88 7.12 -0.63
CA ASP A 50 -9.79 6.28 -0.12
C ASP A 50 -8.45 7.01 -0.33
N VAL A 51 -8.04 7.79 0.67
CA VAL A 51 -6.80 8.58 0.60
C VAL A 51 -5.55 7.77 0.92
N ASP A 52 -5.71 6.59 1.50
CA ASP A 52 -4.61 5.67 1.81
C ASP A 52 -4.28 4.73 0.65
N GLY A 53 -5.21 4.55 -0.29
CA GLY A 53 -5.04 3.61 -1.40
C GLY A 53 -5.10 2.14 -0.97
N PHE A 54 -5.77 1.81 0.14
CA PHE A 54 -5.83 0.45 0.68
C PHE A 54 -7.06 -0.32 0.21
N GLY A 55 -8.04 0.35 -0.35
CA GLY A 55 -9.28 -0.25 -0.81
C GLY A 55 -9.09 -1.20 -2.00
N PRO A 56 -10.03 -2.14 -2.21
CA PRO A 56 -9.93 -3.12 -3.30
C PRO A 56 -9.81 -2.50 -4.69
N LYS A 57 -10.44 -1.35 -4.92
CA LYS A 57 -10.35 -0.65 -6.21
C LYS A 57 -8.95 -0.07 -6.43
N SER A 58 -8.37 0.59 -5.42
CA SER A 58 -7.01 1.12 -5.45
C SER A 58 -5.99 0.02 -5.73
N MET A 59 -6.11 -1.11 -5.03
CA MET A 59 -5.25 -2.28 -5.22
C MET A 59 -5.45 -2.94 -6.60
N GLY A 60 -6.67 -2.96 -7.13
CA GLY A 60 -6.94 -3.46 -8.47
C GLY A 60 -6.28 -2.61 -9.57
N TYR A 61 -6.38 -1.29 -9.47
CA TYR A 61 -5.70 -0.39 -10.41
C TYR A 61 -4.18 -0.50 -10.33
N LEU A 62 -3.64 -0.62 -9.11
CA LEU A 62 -2.22 -0.85 -8.91
C LEU A 62 -1.78 -2.13 -9.63
N LEU A 63 -2.49 -3.24 -9.42
CA LEU A 63 -2.17 -4.52 -10.05
C LEU A 63 -2.24 -4.46 -11.58
N MET A 64 -3.16 -3.67 -12.13
CA MET A 64 -3.33 -3.50 -13.59
C MET A 64 -2.30 -2.55 -14.22
N GLY A 65 -1.33 -2.05 -13.48
CA GLY A 65 -0.29 -1.16 -14.00
C GLY A 65 -0.77 0.27 -14.26
N ARG A 66 -1.80 0.72 -13.56
CA ARG A 66 -2.31 2.10 -13.63
C ARG A 66 -2.28 2.80 -12.26
N PRO A 67 -1.13 2.80 -11.58
CA PRO A 67 -1.01 3.50 -10.31
C PRO A 67 -0.90 5.01 -10.55
N ARG A 68 -1.57 5.81 -9.73
CA ARG A 68 -1.25 7.23 -9.60
C ARG A 68 -0.52 7.48 -8.29
N PHE A 69 0.65 8.09 -8.38
CA PHE A 69 1.48 8.48 -7.23
C PHE A 69 1.00 9.78 -6.57
N ALA A 70 0.14 10.54 -7.25
CA ALA A 70 -0.49 11.74 -6.71
C ALA A 70 -1.92 11.84 -7.26
N ALA A 71 -2.86 12.22 -6.40
CA ALA A 71 -4.15 12.69 -6.85
C ALA A 71 -3.96 14.03 -7.56
N THR A 72 -3.66 13.99 -8.83
CA THR A 72 -3.88 15.17 -9.65
C THR A 72 -5.39 15.21 -9.87
N ILE A 73 -6.07 16.07 -9.13
CA ILE A 73 -7.41 16.49 -9.50
C ILE A 73 -7.23 17.27 -10.80
N GLY A 74 -7.19 16.55 -11.91
CA GLY A 74 -7.23 17.15 -13.22
C GLY A 74 -8.68 17.58 -13.46
N HIS A 75 -8.88 18.79 -13.91
CA HIS A 75 -10.15 19.18 -14.52
C HIS A 75 -10.02 18.88 -16.01
N ARG A 76 -11.06 18.29 -16.58
CA ARG A 76 -11.21 18.20 -18.03
C ARG A 76 -11.34 19.61 -18.61
N ALA A 77 -11.11 19.78 -19.90
CA ALA A 77 -11.27 21.07 -20.58
C ALA A 77 -12.67 21.69 -20.43
N ASP A 78 -13.68 20.86 -20.08
CA ASP A 78 -15.06 21.26 -19.78
C ASP A 78 -15.29 21.62 -18.29
N GLY A 79 -14.23 21.67 -17.47
CA GLY A 79 -14.30 21.96 -16.03
C GLY A 79 -14.81 20.80 -15.16
N ALA A 80 -15.20 19.66 -15.76
CA ALA A 80 -15.61 18.50 -15.00
C ALA A 80 -14.40 17.84 -14.33
N PRO A 81 -14.52 17.33 -13.08
CA PRO A 81 -13.43 16.58 -12.46
C PRO A 81 -13.13 15.36 -13.33
N THR A 82 -11.86 15.20 -13.72
CA THR A 82 -11.40 13.94 -14.29
C THR A 82 -11.68 12.83 -13.28
N ALA A 83 -12.12 11.68 -13.77
CA ALA A 83 -12.34 10.52 -12.92
C ALA A 83 -11.13 10.34 -11.99
N CYS A 84 -11.37 10.50 -10.68
CA CYS A 84 -10.32 10.37 -9.69
C CYS A 84 -9.81 8.93 -9.75
N GLU A 85 -8.59 8.75 -10.23
CA GLU A 85 -7.98 7.42 -10.18
C GLU A 85 -7.53 7.15 -8.75
N PRO A 86 -7.69 5.91 -8.29
CA PRO A 86 -7.32 5.53 -6.93
C PRO A 86 -5.84 5.80 -6.63
N LEU A 87 -5.56 6.20 -5.39
CA LEU A 87 -4.21 6.46 -4.92
C LEU A 87 -3.43 5.17 -4.69
N VAL A 88 -2.11 5.29 -4.73
CA VAL A 88 -1.18 4.24 -4.27
C VAL A 88 -0.88 4.45 -2.80
N ALA A 89 -0.77 3.37 -2.05
CA ALA A 89 -0.34 3.40 -0.66
C ALA A 89 0.93 4.24 -0.47
N ALA A 90 0.90 5.17 0.48
CA ALA A 90 1.93 6.22 0.61
C ALA A 90 3.35 5.66 0.86
N THR A 91 3.50 4.64 1.72
CA THR A 91 4.82 4.06 2.03
C THR A 91 5.45 3.39 0.81
N PRO A 92 4.79 2.50 0.07
CA PRO A 92 5.33 1.97 -1.19
C PRO A 92 5.66 3.04 -2.22
N ALA A 93 4.78 4.04 -2.39
CA ALA A 93 5.03 5.17 -3.29
C ALA A 93 6.28 5.97 -2.87
N GLY A 94 6.45 6.23 -1.57
CA GLY A 94 7.61 6.91 -1.02
C GLY A 94 8.91 6.13 -1.24
N ILE A 95 8.89 4.81 -1.13
CA ILE A 95 10.06 3.95 -1.43
C ILE A 95 10.44 4.09 -2.90
N MET A 96 9.49 4.02 -3.84
CA MET A 96 9.77 4.21 -5.27
C MET A 96 10.35 5.61 -5.56
N ARG A 97 9.84 6.64 -4.89
CA ARG A 97 10.39 8.00 -4.99
C ARG A 97 11.81 8.13 -4.44
N LEU A 98 12.15 7.41 -3.38
CA LEU A 98 13.52 7.35 -2.87
C LEU A 98 14.46 6.69 -3.87
N LEU A 99 14.07 5.57 -4.47
CA LEU A 99 14.84 4.89 -5.52
C LEU A 99 15.09 5.84 -6.70
N GLU A 100 14.07 6.52 -7.18
CA GLU A 100 14.16 7.51 -8.25
C GLU A 100 15.10 8.67 -7.88
N HIS A 101 14.94 9.25 -6.68
CA HIS A 101 15.76 10.37 -6.20
C HIS A 101 17.23 10.03 -6.14
N TYR A 102 17.57 8.83 -5.63
CA TYR A 102 18.95 8.35 -5.57
C TYR A 102 19.44 7.70 -6.86
N LYS A 103 18.64 7.72 -7.93
CA LYS A 103 18.97 7.11 -9.23
C LYS A 103 19.32 5.61 -9.10
N LEU A 104 18.66 4.91 -8.22
CA LEU A 104 18.80 3.47 -8.01
C LEU A 104 17.84 2.74 -8.95
N ASP A 105 18.36 2.22 -10.04
CA ASP A 105 17.58 1.49 -11.03
C ASP A 105 17.37 0.03 -10.58
N VAL A 106 16.12 -0.38 -10.54
CA VAL A 106 15.70 -1.74 -10.17
C VAL A 106 15.39 -2.63 -11.37
N ALA A 107 15.40 -2.08 -12.59
CA ALA A 107 15.12 -2.83 -13.80
C ALA A 107 16.12 -3.99 -13.98
N GLY A 108 15.62 -5.20 -14.20
CA GLY A 108 16.42 -6.42 -14.31
C GLY A 108 17.09 -6.89 -13.01
N LYS A 109 16.86 -6.22 -11.87
CA LYS A 109 17.43 -6.56 -10.56
C LYS A 109 16.52 -7.51 -9.79
N HIS A 110 17.14 -8.29 -8.91
CA HIS A 110 16.40 -9.13 -7.97
C HIS A 110 16.05 -8.34 -6.70
N CYS A 111 14.78 -8.02 -6.55
CA CYS A 111 14.23 -7.31 -5.40
C CYS A 111 13.56 -8.31 -4.45
N VAL A 112 13.98 -8.33 -3.18
CA VAL A 112 13.35 -9.16 -2.15
C VAL A 112 12.57 -8.24 -1.19
N VAL A 113 11.27 -8.52 -1.04
CA VAL A 113 10.37 -7.81 -0.12
C VAL A 113 10.03 -8.75 1.03
N VAL A 114 10.51 -8.43 2.24
CA VAL A 114 10.20 -9.18 3.47
C VAL A 114 8.99 -8.55 4.15
N GLY A 115 7.84 -9.17 3.97
CA GLY A 115 6.52 -8.70 4.42
C GLY A 115 5.48 -8.80 3.31
N ARG A 116 4.23 -9.14 3.67
CA ARG A 116 3.13 -9.30 2.71
C ARG A 116 1.84 -8.60 3.13
N SER A 117 1.97 -7.50 3.86
CA SER A 117 0.81 -6.69 4.24
C SER A 117 0.15 -6.04 3.02
N ASN A 118 -1.16 -5.79 3.11
CA ASN A 118 -1.88 -5.07 2.06
C ASN A 118 -1.49 -3.59 1.99
N ILE A 119 -0.88 -3.07 3.05
CA ILE A 119 -0.55 -1.64 3.16
C ILE A 119 0.88 -1.31 2.69
N VAL A 120 1.82 -2.28 2.71
CA VAL A 120 3.22 -2.05 2.29
C VAL A 120 3.74 -3.17 1.40
N GLY A 121 3.80 -4.41 1.91
CA GLY A 121 4.55 -5.49 1.23
C GLY A 121 4.01 -5.83 -0.16
N LYS A 122 2.71 -6.08 -0.28
CA LYS A 122 2.09 -6.39 -1.58
C LYS A 122 2.13 -5.20 -2.55
N PRO A 123 1.70 -3.98 -2.17
CA PRO A 123 1.77 -2.85 -3.08
C PRO A 123 3.20 -2.55 -3.54
N LEU A 124 4.20 -2.62 -2.66
CA LEU A 124 5.60 -2.41 -3.03
C LEU A 124 6.07 -3.47 -4.04
N ALA A 125 5.75 -4.73 -3.80
CA ALA A 125 6.14 -5.80 -4.73
C ALA A 125 5.56 -5.60 -6.13
N ILE A 126 4.31 -5.13 -6.23
CA ILE A 126 3.67 -4.82 -7.51
C ILE A 126 4.35 -3.61 -8.18
N LEU A 127 4.67 -2.55 -7.44
CA LEU A 127 5.37 -1.38 -8.00
C LEU A 127 6.76 -1.75 -8.52
N LEU A 128 7.51 -2.57 -7.79
CA LEU A 128 8.82 -3.06 -8.23
C LEU A 128 8.70 -3.93 -9.49
N LEU A 129 7.69 -4.80 -9.56
CA LEU A 129 7.40 -5.59 -10.76
C LEU A 129 7.10 -4.69 -11.97
N GLN A 130 6.33 -3.62 -11.79
CA GLN A 130 6.03 -2.64 -12.84
C GLN A 130 7.23 -1.77 -13.23
N ALA A 131 8.26 -1.73 -12.38
CA ALA A 131 9.57 -1.13 -12.67
C ALA A 131 10.58 -2.16 -13.22
N ASP A 132 10.08 -3.24 -13.83
CA ASP A 132 10.85 -4.29 -14.49
C ASP A 132 11.82 -5.06 -13.57
N ALA A 133 11.58 -5.06 -12.25
CA ALA A 133 12.34 -5.88 -11.32
C ALA A 133 11.84 -7.33 -11.28
N THR A 134 12.74 -8.28 -10.99
CA THR A 134 12.37 -9.63 -10.57
C THR A 134 12.08 -9.61 -9.06
N VAL A 135 10.86 -9.95 -8.64
CA VAL A 135 10.44 -9.75 -7.26
C VAL A 135 10.17 -11.06 -6.54
N THR A 136 10.78 -11.21 -5.36
CA THR A 136 10.48 -12.27 -4.40
C THR A 136 9.84 -11.69 -3.15
N ILE A 137 8.68 -12.22 -2.74
CA ILE A 137 8.03 -11.86 -1.48
C ILE A 137 8.31 -12.94 -0.44
N ALA A 138 8.98 -12.57 0.66
CA ALA A 138 9.18 -13.42 1.83
C ALA A 138 8.26 -12.98 2.99
N HIS A 139 7.87 -13.93 3.83
CA HIS A 139 6.92 -13.68 4.92
C HIS A 139 7.14 -14.66 6.10
N SER A 140 6.38 -14.56 7.15
CA SER A 140 6.51 -15.35 8.39
C SER A 140 6.46 -16.88 8.21
N LYS A 141 5.99 -17.38 7.06
CA LYS A 141 5.97 -18.82 6.72
C LYS A 141 7.09 -19.19 5.74
N THR A 142 7.90 -18.24 5.30
CA THR A 142 9.03 -18.50 4.41
C THR A 142 10.13 -19.24 5.15
N LYS A 143 10.54 -20.38 4.61
CA LYS A 143 11.68 -21.15 5.13
C LYS A 143 12.98 -20.56 4.59
N HIS A 144 14.07 -20.68 5.36
CA HIS A 144 15.43 -20.28 4.94
C HIS A 144 15.51 -18.81 4.50
N LEU A 145 14.89 -17.88 5.26
CA LEU A 145 14.83 -16.47 4.94
C LEU A 145 16.20 -15.86 4.59
N ALA A 146 17.26 -16.22 5.34
CA ALA A 146 18.63 -15.76 5.09
C ALA A 146 19.16 -16.13 3.69
N ALA A 147 18.82 -17.31 3.19
CA ALA A 147 19.23 -17.72 1.85
C ALA A 147 18.54 -16.88 0.76
N ILE A 148 17.30 -16.49 0.99
CA ILE A 148 16.53 -15.65 0.06
C ILE A 148 17.03 -14.21 0.08
N THR A 149 17.20 -13.63 1.28
CA THR A 149 17.64 -12.24 1.41
C THR A 149 19.04 -12.00 0.87
N LYS A 150 19.95 -12.98 0.97
CA LYS A 150 21.30 -12.92 0.38
C LYS A 150 21.33 -12.86 -1.15
N GLN A 151 20.27 -13.27 -1.82
CA GLN A 151 20.18 -13.21 -3.28
C GLN A 151 19.75 -11.83 -3.79
N ALA A 152 19.28 -10.97 -2.89
CA ALA A 152 18.74 -9.68 -3.25
C ALA A 152 19.82 -8.71 -3.73
N ASP A 153 19.56 -8.02 -4.84
CA ASP A 153 20.25 -6.80 -5.21
C ASP A 153 19.66 -5.61 -4.43
N PHE A 154 18.34 -5.66 -4.20
CA PHE A 154 17.61 -4.72 -3.34
C PHE A 154 16.78 -5.47 -2.31
N LEU A 155 16.96 -5.15 -1.05
CA LEU A 155 16.23 -5.77 0.06
C LEU A 155 15.33 -4.74 0.76
N PHE A 156 14.03 -5.01 0.76
CA PHE A 156 13.00 -4.18 1.41
C PHE A 156 12.40 -4.95 2.59
N VAL A 157 12.49 -4.40 3.80
CA VAL A 157 11.99 -5.08 5.01
C VAL A 157 10.79 -4.31 5.58
N ALA A 158 9.61 -4.92 5.47
CA ALA A 158 8.32 -4.37 5.91
C ALA A 158 7.58 -5.37 6.84
N ALA A 159 8.31 -5.99 7.78
CA ALA A 159 7.80 -7.07 8.60
C ALA A 159 7.28 -6.62 9.99
N GLY A 160 7.49 -5.36 10.39
CA GLY A 160 7.08 -4.85 11.70
C GLY A 160 7.79 -5.52 12.90
N GLN A 161 8.89 -6.22 12.66
CA GLN A 161 9.68 -6.92 13.67
C GLN A 161 11.11 -6.37 13.67
N ALA A 162 11.53 -5.78 14.77
CA ALA A 162 12.90 -5.32 14.94
C ALA A 162 13.90 -6.49 14.89
N ASN A 163 15.07 -6.22 14.31
CA ASN A 163 16.18 -7.19 14.22
C ASN A 163 15.84 -8.50 13.49
N LEU A 164 14.80 -8.54 12.67
CA LEU A 164 14.45 -9.71 11.86
C LEU A 164 15.56 -10.05 10.85
N VAL A 165 16.06 -9.02 10.17
CA VAL A 165 17.19 -9.15 9.25
C VAL A 165 18.49 -8.77 9.96
N LYS A 166 19.46 -9.65 9.92
CA LYS A 166 20.76 -9.48 10.56
C LYS A 166 21.86 -9.28 9.50
N LYS A 167 23.07 -8.89 9.94
CA LYS A 167 24.22 -8.63 9.07
C LYS A 167 24.56 -9.82 8.16
N ASP A 168 24.46 -11.03 8.68
CA ASP A 168 24.75 -12.28 7.95
C ASP A 168 23.63 -12.68 6.95
N MET A 169 22.55 -11.91 6.89
CA MET A 169 21.42 -12.12 5.98
C MET A 169 21.42 -11.14 4.79
N VAL A 170 22.42 -10.29 4.68
CA VAL A 170 22.59 -9.33 3.56
C VAL A 170 23.81 -9.76 2.72
N LYS A 171 23.79 -9.39 1.43
CA LYS A 171 24.87 -9.65 0.47
C LYS A 171 26.06 -8.72 0.75
#